data_3082bc9af017cb48e8cc4f5b805e55c2
#
_entry.id   3082bc9af017cb48e8cc4f5b805e55c2
#
_cell.length_a   1.000
_cell.length_b   1.000
_cell.length_c   1.000
_cell.angle_alpha   90.00
_cell.angle_beta   90.00
_cell.angle_gamma   90.00
#
_symmetry.space_group_name_H-M   'P 1'
#
loop_
_entity.id
_entity.type
_entity.pdbx_description
1 polymer ?
#
loop_
_entity_poly.entity_id
_entity_poly.type
_entity_poly.pdbx_seq_one_letter_code
_entity_poly.pdbx_strand_id
1 'polypeptide(L)'
;MKQKGTKNVTYTMRLQLEALLKAGLNKKQIAAQLGVCLATVYNELKRGEYTYKRYSYTDWLGVNHYKPVTGYSPNIAEDKYRLNMSAHGAPLKLGNDYDFVRYVEKRVCADKVSPSAVCGEIKRNRPCKTVVSKTTMYRYIAQGLFMGIHSEHLPFGQRRKHYRKTVAKRPPKGTSIEQRPDDILKREKFGHWEMDCVVGKQYTRNVLLVLTERQTRYEIVMKMPNRKATTVVRYLDKLERKHGKRFRKLFKSITVDNGSEFADFAGLETSVYGGKRTAVYYCHPYTSCERGTNERINRDIRRLFPKGTDFSTVSDKRVQAAAQWVNAYPREIFGFGTSAEAFATAVVSLL
;
A
#
# COMPACT_ATOMS: atom_id res chain seq x y z
N MET A 1 -2.40 12.96 -34.33
CA MET A 1 -2.80 11.55 -34.50
C MET A 1 -1.89 10.88 -35.54
N LYS A 2 -1.16 9.79 -35.20
CA LYS A 2 -0.40 9.01 -36.18
C LYS A 2 -1.39 8.26 -37.06
N GLN A 3 -1.26 8.38 -38.39
CA GLN A 3 -2.03 7.52 -39.29
C GLN A 3 -1.70 6.04 -39.00
N LYS A 4 -2.73 5.21 -38.96
CA LYS A 4 -2.64 3.75 -38.80
C LYS A 4 -1.72 3.20 -39.91
N GLY A 5 -0.50 2.72 -39.58
CA GLY A 5 0.44 2.17 -40.54
C GLY A 5 1.83 2.83 -40.62
N THR A 6 2.07 3.97 -39.94
CA THR A 6 3.38 4.62 -39.92
C THR A 6 4.35 3.88 -39.01
N LYS A 7 5.39 3.25 -39.61
CA LYS A 7 6.46 2.59 -38.84
C LYS A 7 7.33 3.63 -38.12
N ASN A 8 7.65 3.41 -36.87
CA ASN A 8 8.66 4.20 -36.15
C ASN A 8 10.06 3.79 -36.65
N VAL A 9 10.92 4.76 -36.83
CA VAL A 9 12.36 4.49 -37.14
C VAL A 9 13.00 3.93 -35.87
N THR A 10 13.50 2.71 -35.93
CA THR A 10 14.23 2.04 -34.85
C THR A 10 15.71 2.39 -34.91
N TYR A 11 16.47 2.15 -33.82
CA TYR A 11 17.90 2.36 -33.79
C TYR A 11 18.63 1.55 -34.89
N THR A 12 18.21 0.30 -35.13
CA THR A 12 18.74 -0.54 -36.22
C THR A 12 18.54 0.11 -37.60
N MET A 13 17.33 0.70 -37.81
CA MET A 13 17.09 1.43 -39.09
C MET A 13 17.94 2.69 -39.21
N ARG A 14 18.34 3.35 -38.14
CA ARG A 14 19.28 4.47 -38.12
C ARG A 14 20.69 4.05 -38.53
N LEU A 15 21.15 2.90 -38.01
CA LEU A 15 22.42 2.32 -38.44
C LEU A 15 22.39 1.94 -39.92
N GLN A 16 21.33 1.35 -40.42
CA GLN A 16 21.14 1.05 -41.84
C GLN A 16 21.12 2.32 -42.68
N LEU A 17 20.43 3.37 -42.22
CA LEU A 17 20.40 4.68 -42.90
C LEU A 17 21.81 5.24 -43.06
N GLU A 18 22.64 5.21 -42.03
CA GLU A 18 24.05 5.67 -42.10
C GLU A 18 24.85 4.86 -43.11
N ALA A 19 24.73 3.53 -43.11
CA ALA A 19 25.43 2.65 -44.05
C ALA A 19 25.03 2.92 -45.50
N LEU A 20 23.75 3.10 -45.76
CA LEU A 20 23.22 3.40 -47.10
C LEU A 20 23.65 4.79 -47.61
N LEU A 21 23.74 5.78 -46.70
CA LEU A 21 24.30 7.10 -47.03
C LEU A 21 25.77 7.02 -47.39
N LYS A 22 26.57 6.26 -46.64
CA LYS A 22 27.98 6.01 -46.92
C LYS A 22 28.20 5.26 -48.26
N ALA A 23 27.24 4.38 -48.61
CA ALA A 23 27.23 3.69 -49.91
C ALA A 23 26.78 4.57 -51.08
N GLY A 24 26.43 5.85 -50.84
CA GLY A 24 26.09 6.80 -51.88
C GLY A 24 24.69 6.69 -52.48
N LEU A 25 23.79 5.92 -51.85
CA LEU A 25 22.39 5.79 -52.30
C LEU A 25 21.63 7.11 -52.17
N ASN A 26 20.75 7.36 -53.13
CA ASN A 26 19.87 8.52 -53.04
C ASN A 26 18.75 8.32 -51.99
N LYS A 27 18.19 9.42 -51.47
CA LYS A 27 17.20 9.40 -50.36
C LYS A 27 15.91 8.64 -50.72
N LYS A 28 15.51 8.60 -52.02
CA LYS A 28 14.35 7.81 -52.48
C LYS A 28 14.62 6.30 -52.37
N GLN A 29 15.82 5.86 -52.80
CA GLN A 29 16.24 4.47 -52.69
C GLN A 29 16.35 4.02 -51.24
N ILE A 30 16.92 4.87 -50.39
CA ILE A 30 17.01 4.62 -48.94
C ILE A 30 15.61 4.48 -48.33
N ALA A 31 14.67 5.37 -48.68
CA ALA A 31 13.29 5.28 -48.20
C ALA A 31 12.61 3.96 -48.59
N ALA A 32 12.80 3.52 -49.83
CA ALA A 32 12.27 2.24 -50.31
C ALA A 32 12.89 1.04 -49.60
N GLN A 33 14.20 1.01 -49.36
CA GLN A 33 14.88 -0.07 -48.65
C GLN A 33 14.48 -0.17 -47.14
N LEU A 34 14.34 0.98 -46.49
CA LEU A 34 13.94 1.03 -45.09
C LEU A 34 12.42 0.82 -44.92
N GLY A 35 11.64 0.84 -46.00
CA GLY A 35 10.19 0.72 -45.95
C GLY A 35 9.49 1.86 -45.20
N VAL A 36 10.03 3.09 -45.39
CA VAL A 36 9.51 4.34 -44.80
C VAL A 36 9.24 5.38 -45.86
N CYS A 37 8.42 6.37 -45.57
CA CYS A 37 8.21 7.46 -46.54
C CYS A 37 9.42 8.39 -46.63
N LEU A 38 9.59 9.04 -47.76
CA LEU A 38 10.72 9.96 -48.05
C LEU A 38 10.83 11.09 -47.01
N ALA A 39 9.69 11.62 -46.56
CA ALA A 39 9.65 12.66 -45.52
C ALA A 39 10.24 12.17 -44.20
N THR A 40 10.04 10.88 -43.84
CA THR A 40 10.64 10.26 -42.65
C THR A 40 12.17 10.26 -42.75
N VAL A 41 12.73 9.93 -43.92
CA VAL A 41 14.19 9.97 -44.15
C VAL A 41 14.72 11.39 -43.94
N TYR A 42 14.09 12.39 -44.52
CA TYR A 42 14.53 13.79 -44.33
C TYR A 42 14.46 14.24 -42.86
N ASN A 43 13.37 13.90 -42.17
CA ASN A 43 13.22 14.22 -40.73
C ASN A 43 14.29 13.53 -39.90
N GLU A 44 14.64 12.29 -40.25
CA GLU A 44 15.64 11.52 -39.52
C GLU A 44 17.05 12.06 -39.77
N LEU A 45 17.37 12.47 -41.03
CA LEU A 45 18.64 13.12 -41.36
C LEU A 45 18.81 14.43 -40.58
N LYS A 46 17.78 15.27 -40.54
CA LYS A 46 17.78 16.51 -39.74
C LYS A 46 17.95 16.24 -38.25
N ARG A 47 17.37 15.12 -37.76
CA ARG A 47 17.49 14.72 -36.33
C ARG A 47 18.92 14.35 -35.99
N GLY A 48 19.60 13.57 -36.80
CA GLY A 48 20.97 13.08 -36.60
C GLY A 48 22.07 13.95 -37.19
N GLU A 49 21.73 15.15 -37.69
CA GLU A 49 22.67 16.05 -38.30
C GLU A 49 23.71 16.56 -37.30
N TYR A 50 24.99 16.54 -37.74
CA TYR A 50 26.11 17.17 -37.07
C TYR A 50 27.08 17.78 -38.11
N THR A 51 27.84 18.78 -37.70
CA THR A 51 28.79 19.48 -38.55
C THR A 51 30.21 19.16 -38.09
N TYR A 52 31.06 18.82 -39.03
CA TYR A 52 32.50 18.61 -38.79
C TYR A 52 33.34 19.36 -39.80
N LYS A 53 34.60 19.64 -39.45
CA LYS A 53 35.53 20.31 -40.31
C LYS A 53 36.28 19.27 -41.15
N ARG A 54 36.15 19.33 -42.48
CA ARG A 54 36.89 18.48 -43.39
C ARG A 54 38.03 19.32 -44.03
N TYR A 55 39.23 18.76 -44.08
CA TYR A 55 40.36 19.35 -44.80
C TYR A 55 39.95 19.69 -46.24
N SER A 56 40.30 20.89 -46.70
CA SER A 56 40.02 21.38 -48.07
C SER A 56 41.28 21.51 -48.88
N TYR A 57 42.22 22.30 -48.45
CA TYR A 57 43.51 22.49 -49.08
C TYR A 57 44.52 23.13 -48.11
N THR A 58 45.80 23.06 -48.43
CA THR A 58 46.86 23.80 -47.78
C THR A 58 47.26 24.97 -48.68
N ASP A 59 47.35 26.18 -48.17
CA ASP A 59 47.77 27.34 -48.90
C ASP A 59 49.30 27.37 -49.11
N TRP A 60 49.78 28.36 -49.85
CA TRP A 60 51.20 28.53 -50.17
C TRP A 60 52.04 28.89 -48.92
N LEU A 61 51.44 29.31 -47.84
CA LEU A 61 52.08 29.56 -46.52
C LEU A 61 52.13 28.33 -45.65
N GLY A 62 51.64 27.17 -46.11
CA GLY A 62 51.57 25.93 -45.32
C GLY A 62 50.41 25.87 -44.33
N VAL A 63 49.44 26.79 -44.44
CA VAL A 63 48.26 26.80 -43.53
C VAL A 63 47.17 25.89 -44.09
N ASN A 64 46.68 24.98 -43.26
CA ASN A 64 45.58 24.05 -43.60
C ASN A 64 44.22 24.73 -43.48
N HIS A 65 43.48 24.71 -44.58
CA HIS A 65 42.11 25.23 -44.66
C HIS A 65 41.09 24.11 -44.58
N TYR A 66 40.06 24.34 -43.78
CA TYR A 66 39.01 23.38 -43.52
C TYR A 66 37.64 23.97 -43.89
N LYS A 67 36.80 23.17 -44.52
CA LYS A 67 35.42 23.55 -44.80
C LYS A 67 34.46 22.77 -43.90
N PRO A 68 33.37 23.39 -43.43
CA PRO A 68 32.34 22.67 -42.68
C PRO A 68 31.59 21.71 -43.60
N VAL A 69 31.39 20.48 -43.13
CA VAL A 69 30.63 19.46 -43.84
C VAL A 69 29.61 18.90 -42.89
N THR A 70 28.38 18.69 -43.36
CA THR A 70 27.32 18.07 -42.58
C THR A 70 27.35 16.54 -42.74
N GLY A 71 27.26 15.84 -41.65
CA GLY A 71 27.15 14.40 -41.59
C GLY A 71 25.88 13.95 -40.80
N TYR A 72 25.62 12.67 -40.88
CA TYR A 72 24.54 12.04 -40.11
C TYR A 72 25.12 11.05 -39.10
N SER A 73 24.62 11.10 -37.85
CA SER A 73 24.97 10.17 -36.78
C SER A 73 23.70 9.49 -36.22
N PRO A 74 23.63 8.14 -36.23
CA PRO A 74 22.55 7.37 -35.60
C PRO A 74 22.42 7.65 -34.12
N ASN A 75 23.53 7.84 -33.39
CA ASN A 75 23.56 8.08 -31.98
C ASN A 75 22.92 9.43 -31.63
N ILE A 76 23.33 10.50 -32.35
CA ILE A 76 22.74 11.85 -32.18
C ILE A 76 21.22 11.81 -32.45
N ALA A 77 20.82 11.09 -33.50
CA ALA A 77 19.42 10.93 -33.85
C ALA A 77 18.63 10.17 -32.76
N GLU A 78 19.21 9.12 -32.19
CA GLU A 78 18.61 8.34 -31.10
C GLU A 78 18.49 9.18 -29.83
N ASP A 79 19.54 9.89 -29.45
CA ASP A 79 19.54 10.73 -28.25
C ASP A 79 18.50 11.86 -28.34
N LYS A 80 18.45 12.55 -29.50
CA LYS A 80 17.40 13.55 -29.75
C LYS A 80 16.00 12.95 -29.78
N TYR A 81 15.83 11.73 -30.31
CA TYR A 81 14.57 11.03 -30.31
C TYR A 81 14.13 10.69 -28.85
N ARG A 82 15.05 10.14 -28.05
CA ARG A 82 14.77 9.82 -26.64
C ARG A 82 14.45 11.06 -25.83
N LEU A 83 15.18 12.15 -26.01
CA LEU A 83 14.93 13.43 -25.38
C LEU A 83 13.53 13.95 -25.75
N ASN A 84 13.19 13.97 -27.05
CA ASN A 84 11.87 14.39 -27.50
C ASN A 84 10.74 13.49 -26.94
N MET A 85 10.97 12.17 -26.89
CA MET A 85 10.00 11.23 -26.33
C MET A 85 9.82 11.41 -24.81
N SER A 86 10.90 11.76 -24.08
CA SER A 86 10.83 12.05 -22.66
C SER A 86 10.06 13.35 -22.34
N ALA A 87 10.08 14.30 -23.27
CA ALA A 87 9.33 15.56 -23.17
C ALA A 87 7.83 15.39 -23.52
N HIS A 88 7.44 14.25 -24.10
CA HIS A 88 6.03 13.98 -24.42
C HIS A 88 5.27 13.52 -23.18
N GLY A 89 4.13 14.10 -22.96
CA GLY A 89 3.21 13.75 -21.88
C GLY A 89 2.76 14.98 -21.09
N ALA A 90 1.75 14.76 -20.22
CA ALA A 90 1.33 15.80 -19.32
C ALA A 90 2.42 16.09 -18.28
N PRO A 91 2.64 17.35 -17.90
CA PRO A 91 3.59 17.71 -16.86
C PRO A 91 3.27 17.01 -15.55
N LEU A 92 4.31 16.73 -14.75
CA LEU A 92 4.15 16.12 -13.44
C LEU A 92 3.30 17.03 -12.55
N LYS A 93 2.25 16.49 -11.97
CA LYS A 93 1.34 17.25 -11.08
C LYS A 93 2.01 17.69 -9.78
N LEU A 94 3.14 17.10 -9.43
CA LEU A 94 3.92 17.41 -8.22
C LEU A 94 4.57 18.79 -8.21
N GLY A 95 5.01 19.29 -9.37
CA GLY A 95 5.88 20.47 -9.45
C GLY A 95 5.23 21.79 -9.05
N ASN A 96 3.91 21.84 -8.98
CA ASN A 96 3.16 23.09 -8.75
C ASN A 96 2.37 23.10 -7.42
N ASP A 97 2.54 22.11 -6.57
CA ASP A 97 1.80 22.00 -5.30
C ASP A 97 2.70 21.44 -4.19
N TYR A 98 3.42 22.35 -3.55
CA TYR A 98 4.32 22.03 -2.45
C TYR A 98 3.56 21.48 -1.24
N ASP A 99 2.35 21.97 -0.97
CA ASP A 99 1.51 21.49 0.12
C ASP A 99 1.12 20.02 -0.06
N PHE A 100 0.87 19.61 -1.31
CA PHE A 100 0.63 18.21 -1.64
C PHE A 100 1.83 17.32 -1.30
N VAL A 101 3.05 17.72 -1.70
CA VAL A 101 4.28 16.96 -1.42
C VAL A 101 4.48 16.82 0.09
N ARG A 102 4.44 17.94 0.80
CA ARG A 102 4.60 18.00 2.27
C ARG A 102 3.56 17.16 3.00
N TYR A 103 2.29 17.25 2.56
CA TYR A 103 1.22 16.46 3.14
C TYR A 103 1.45 14.96 2.95
N VAL A 104 1.78 14.53 1.73
CA VAL A 104 2.04 13.12 1.41
C VAL A 104 3.23 12.59 2.21
N GLU A 105 4.35 13.31 2.26
CA GLU A 105 5.54 12.90 3.01
C GLU A 105 5.25 12.78 4.51
N LYS A 106 4.57 13.76 5.10
CA LYS A 106 4.14 13.69 6.50
C LYS A 106 3.28 12.46 6.78
N ARG A 107 2.24 12.23 5.96
CA ARG A 107 1.29 11.13 6.18
C ARG A 107 1.95 9.75 5.98
N VAL A 108 2.86 9.62 5.02
CA VAL A 108 3.52 8.33 4.74
C VAL A 108 4.66 8.06 5.73
N CYS A 109 5.54 9.01 5.97
CA CYS A 109 6.75 8.82 6.79
C CYS A 109 6.46 8.93 8.29
N ALA A 110 5.86 10.03 8.73
CA ALA A 110 5.59 10.27 10.15
C ALA A 110 4.36 9.49 10.65
N ASP A 111 3.24 9.62 9.94
CA ASP A 111 1.97 9.02 10.37
C ASP A 111 1.81 7.56 9.91
N LYS A 112 2.77 7.03 9.15
CA LYS A 112 2.79 5.63 8.65
C LYS A 112 1.51 5.22 7.90
N VAL A 113 0.86 6.15 7.21
CA VAL A 113 -0.30 5.88 6.38
C VAL A 113 0.16 5.38 5.00
N SER A 114 -0.51 4.39 4.42
CA SER A 114 -0.14 3.89 3.09
C SER A 114 -0.42 4.94 2.01
N PRO A 115 0.41 5.02 0.94
CA PRO A 115 0.17 5.95 -0.17
C PRO A 115 -1.23 5.86 -0.78
N SER A 116 -1.80 4.65 -0.84
CA SER A 116 -3.18 4.42 -1.31
C SER A 116 -4.22 5.09 -0.41
N ALA A 117 -4.06 4.97 0.91
CA ALA A 117 -4.96 5.59 1.88
C ALA A 117 -4.83 7.13 1.86
N VAL A 118 -3.60 7.65 1.71
CA VAL A 118 -3.36 9.09 1.55
C VAL A 118 -4.04 9.64 0.30
N CYS A 119 -3.98 8.94 -0.84
CA CYS A 119 -4.70 9.35 -2.05
C CYS A 119 -6.22 9.45 -1.82
N GLY A 120 -6.78 8.47 -1.10
CA GLY A 120 -8.20 8.47 -0.79
C GLY A 120 -8.60 9.58 0.17
N GLU A 121 -7.79 9.82 1.19
CA GLU A 121 -7.96 10.92 2.15
C GLU A 121 -7.91 12.28 1.46
N ILE A 122 -6.94 12.50 0.55
CA ILE A 122 -6.85 13.72 -0.26
C ILE A 122 -8.11 13.90 -1.12
N LYS A 123 -8.59 12.82 -1.73
CA LYS A 123 -9.80 12.88 -2.56
C LYS A 123 -11.05 13.24 -1.73
N ARG A 124 -11.15 12.72 -0.50
CA ARG A 124 -12.28 12.95 0.41
C ARG A 124 -12.24 14.35 1.02
N ASN A 125 -11.12 14.72 1.62
CA ASN A 125 -11.00 15.89 2.49
C ASN A 125 -10.42 17.14 1.80
N ARG A 126 -9.81 16.98 0.61
CA ARG A 126 -9.22 18.09 -0.18
C ARG A 126 -8.23 18.98 0.60
N PRO A 127 -7.26 18.42 1.36
CA PRO A 127 -6.30 19.23 2.11
C PRO A 127 -5.29 19.97 1.22
N CYS A 128 -5.20 19.61 -0.07
CA CYS A 128 -4.36 20.21 -1.09
C CYS A 128 -5.07 20.23 -2.45
N LYS A 129 -4.56 21.02 -3.40
CA LYS A 129 -5.17 21.18 -4.73
C LYS A 129 -4.98 19.95 -5.62
N THR A 130 -3.82 19.33 -5.54
CA THR A 130 -3.44 18.19 -6.38
C THR A 130 -4.12 16.91 -5.91
N VAL A 131 -4.77 16.23 -6.86
CA VAL A 131 -5.34 14.88 -6.66
C VAL A 131 -4.75 13.94 -7.67
N VAL A 132 -4.16 12.84 -7.18
CA VAL A 132 -3.60 11.80 -8.04
C VAL A 132 -4.24 10.44 -7.74
N SER A 133 -4.21 9.53 -8.72
CA SER A 133 -4.63 8.15 -8.50
C SER A 133 -3.61 7.39 -7.66
N LYS A 134 -4.05 6.29 -7.00
CA LYS A 134 -3.13 5.41 -6.27
C LYS A 134 -1.98 4.90 -7.15
N THR A 135 -2.26 4.52 -8.40
CA THR A 135 -1.23 4.05 -9.35
C THR A 135 -0.20 5.13 -9.66
N THR A 136 -0.66 6.37 -9.87
CA THR A 136 0.21 7.52 -10.11
C THR A 136 1.09 7.82 -8.89
N MET A 137 0.52 7.75 -7.67
CA MET A 137 1.26 7.95 -6.43
C MET A 137 2.41 6.94 -6.27
N TYR A 138 2.12 5.63 -6.43
CA TYR A 138 3.17 4.61 -6.37
C TYR A 138 4.22 4.75 -7.47
N ARG A 139 3.82 5.18 -8.68
CA ARG A 139 4.77 5.48 -9.77
C ARG A 139 5.69 6.64 -9.40
N TYR A 140 5.17 7.71 -8.83
CA TYR A 140 5.96 8.85 -8.37
C TYR A 140 6.95 8.46 -7.27
N ILE A 141 6.54 7.62 -6.32
CA ILE A 141 7.43 7.07 -5.29
C ILE A 141 8.51 6.20 -5.91
N ALA A 142 8.16 5.31 -6.85
CA ALA A 142 9.13 4.44 -7.52
C ALA A 142 10.14 5.22 -8.38
N GLN A 143 9.76 6.38 -8.91
CA GLN A 143 10.63 7.30 -9.64
C GLN A 143 11.48 8.21 -8.73
N GLY A 144 11.34 8.11 -7.40
CA GLY A 144 12.09 8.93 -6.45
C GLY A 144 11.69 10.41 -6.44
N LEU A 145 10.47 10.74 -6.87
CA LEU A 145 10.00 12.13 -6.94
C LEU A 145 9.64 12.73 -5.56
N PHE A 146 9.51 11.91 -4.54
CA PHE A 146 9.39 12.32 -3.14
C PHE A 146 10.74 12.10 -2.45
N MET A 147 11.36 13.16 -1.96
CA MET A 147 12.71 13.08 -1.36
C MET A 147 12.71 12.28 -0.04
N GLY A 148 11.62 12.37 0.73
CA GLY A 148 11.50 11.72 2.04
C GLY A 148 10.91 10.31 2.02
N ILE A 149 10.34 9.83 0.91
CA ILE A 149 9.65 8.54 0.88
C ILE A 149 10.52 7.45 0.24
N HIS A 150 10.94 6.49 1.05
CA HIS A 150 11.71 5.32 0.64
C HIS A 150 10.89 4.02 0.75
N SER A 151 11.39 2.92 0.18
CA SER A 151 10.71 1.62 0.19
C SER A 151 10.38 1.08 1.60
N GLU A 152 11.18 1.44 2.60
CA GLU A 152 10.99 1.06 4.01
C GLU A 152 9.74 1.70 4.65
N HIS A 153 9.30 2.86 4.14
CA HIS A 153 8.09 3.53 4.58
C HIS A 153 6.81 2.87 4.05
N LEU A 154 6.94 1.97 3.06
CA LEU A 154 5.81 1.29 2.46
C LEU A 154 5.37 0.07 3.28
N PRO A 155 4.05 -0.22 3.40
CA PRO A 155 3.52 -1.30 4.24
C PRO A 155 4.02 -2.71 3.91
N PHE A 156 4.51 -2.94 2.69
CA PHE A 156 4.90 -4.25 2.16
C PHE A 156 6.29 -4.29 1.52
N GLY A 157 7.19 -3.42 1.95
CA GLY A 157 8.56 -3.30 1.38
C GLY A 157 9.44 -4.55 1.49
N GLN A 158 9.08 -5.55 2.29
CA GLN A 158 9.86 -6.78 2.46
C GLN A 158 9.13 -8.01 1.93
N ARG A 159 9.83 -8.85 1.14
CA ARG A 159 9.33 -10.16 0.67
C ARG A 159 9.12 -11.10 1.84
N ARG A 160 7.94 -11.74 1.91
CA ARG A 160 7.62 -12.76 2.92
C ARG A 160 8.27 -14.09 2.54
N LYS A 161 8.93 -14.74 3.53
CA LYS A 161 9.29 -16.16 3.43
C LYS A 161 8.05 -17.01 3.75
N HIS A 162 7.67 -17.91 2.85
CA HIS A 162 6.60 -18.88 3.09
C HIS A 162 7.14 -20.04 3.94
N TYR A 163 6.55 -20.25 5.12
CA TYR A 163 6.78 -21.44 5.94
C TYR A 163 5.54 -22.33 5.88
N ARG A 164 5.72 -23.60 5.48
CA ARG A 164 4.67 -24.61 5.64
C ARG A 164 4.66 -25.07 7.11
N LYS A 165 3.50 -24.98 7.78
CA LYS A 165 3.30 -25.56 9.11
C LYS A 165 2.40 -26.78 8.99
N THR A 166 2.85 -27.91 9.46
CA THR A 166 2.02 -29.11 9.74
C THR A 166 1.37 -28.93 11.11
N VAL A 167 0.08 -29.15 11.20
CA VAL A 167 -0.67 -28.79 12.38
C VAL A 167 -1.67 -29.85 12.79
N ALA A 168 -1.64 -30.26 14.08
CA ALA A 168 -2.58 -31.19 14.66
C ALA A 168 -3.97 -30.56 14.85
N LYS A 169 -5.02 -31.26 14.46
CA LYS A 169 -6.42 -30.85 14.66
C LYS A 169 -6.80 -31.03 16.14
N ARG A 170 -7.21 -29.97 16.80
CA ARG A 170 -7.81 -30.00 18.16
C ARG A 170 -9.28 -29.63 18.07
N PRO A 171 -10.19 -30.29 18.80
CA PRO A 171 -11.61 -29.95 18.82
C PRO A 171 -11.82 -28.55 19.43
N PRO A 172 -12.90 -27.83 19.07
CA PRO A 172 -13.25 -26.55 19.68
C PRO A 172 -13.59 -26.74 21.17
N LYS A 173 -13.24 -25.74 21.99
CA LYS A 173 -13.41 -25.77 23.45
C LYS A 173 -14.78 -25.30 23.94
N GLY A 174 -15.62 -24.75 23.08
CA GLY A 174 -16.94 -24.23 23.37
C GLY A 174 -17.85 -24.28 22.15
N THR A 175 -18.82 -23.38 22.04
CA THR A 175 -19.78 -23.33 20.93
C THR A 175 -19.06 -23.15 19.61
N SER A 176 -19.23 -24.08 18.67
CA SER A 176 -18.62 -24.02 17.33
C SER A 176 -19.11 -22.81 16.54
N ILE A 177 -18.24 -22.26 15.68
CA ILE A 177 -18.60 -21.20 14.74
C ILE A 177 -19.74 -21.59 13.79
N GLU A 178 -19.96 -22.88 13.56
CA GLU A 178 -21.07 -23.39 12.75
C GLU A 178 -22.44 -23.05 13.36
N GLN A 179 -22.52 -22.93 14.69
CA GLN A 179 -23.74 -22.53 15.38
C GLN A 179 -23.95 -21.01 15.42
N ARG A 180 -23.04 -20.25 14.81
CA ARG A 180 -23.15 -18.81 14.70
C ARG A 180 -24.16 -18.45 13.62
N PRO A 181 -25.16 -17.58 13.91
CA PRO A 181 -26.13 -17.14 12.91
C PRO A 181 -25.47 -16.57 11.64
N ASP A 182 -26.01 -16.93 10.46
CA ASP A 182 -25.47 -16.54 9.15
C ASP A 182 -25.47 -15.03 8.91
N ASP A 183 -26.37 -14.29 9.52
CA ASP A 183 -26.43 -12.84 9.41
C ASP A 183 -25.17 -12.16 9.96
N ILE A 184 -24.49 -12.80 10.93
CA ILE A 184 -23.20 -12.32 11.45
C ILE A 184 -22.09 -12.43 10.37
N LEU A 185 -22.20 -13.38 9.43
CA LEU A 185 -21.22 -13.55 8.36
C LEU A 185 -21.20 -12.34 7.42
N LYS A 186 -22.35 -11.77 7.12
CA LYS A 186 -22.49 -10.61 6.21
C LYS A 186 -21.86 -9.34 6.74
N ARG A 187 -21.54 -9.26 8.06
CA ARG A 187 -20.92 -8.10 8.71
C ARG A 187 -21.75 -6.81 8.59
N GLU A 188 -23.05 -6.94 8.48
CA GLU A 188 -24.00 -5.82 8.34
C GLU A 188 -24.51 -5.35 9.69
N LYS A 189 -24.47 -6.23 10.70
CA LYS A 189 -24.97 -5.94 12.05
C LYS A 189 -23.84 -5.55 12.99
N PHE A 190 -24.06 -4.49 13.76
CA PHE A 190 -23.16 -4.02 14.80
C PHE A 190 -23.22 -4.88 16.07
N GLY A 191 -22.08 -4.95 16.77
CA GLY A 191 -21.96 -5.61 18.07
C GLY A 191 -21.37 -7.02 18.01
N HIS A 192 -20.84 -7.43 16.86
CA HIS A 192 -20.17 -8.72 16.70
C HIS A 192 -18.66 -8.52 16.61
N TRP A 193 -17.93 -9.08 17.57
CA TRP A 193 -16.51 -8.87 17.76
C TRP A 193 -15.69 -10.11 17.42
N GLU A 194 -14.48 -9.91 16.99
CA GLU A 194 -13.43 -10.91 16.89
C GLU A 194 -12.37 -10.58 17.95
N MET A 195 -11.98 -11.54 18.78
CA MET A 195 -10.99 -11.34 19.87
C MET A 195 -9.74 -12.19 19.59
N ASP A 196 -8.57 -11.60 19.80
CA ASP A 196 -7.26 -12.22 19.55
C ASP A 196 -6.21 -11.69 20.53
N CYS A 197 -5.09 -12.44 20.66
CA CYS A 197 -3.94 -12.01 21.44
C CYS A 197 -2.74 -11.75 20.54
N VAL A 198 -2.20 -10.52 20.57
CA VAL A 198 -0.95 -10.17 19.88
C VAL A 198 0.23 -10.43 20.82
N VAL A 199 0.97 -11.51 20.56
CA VAL A 199 2.14 -11.91 21.33
C VAL A 199 3.36 -11.10 20.90
N GLY A 200 4.15 -10.63 21.87
CA GLY A 200 5.39 -9.86 21.65
C GLY A 200 6.63 -10.73 21.46
N LYS A 201 7.71 -10.35 22.16
CA LYS A 201 8.97 -11.06 22.21
C LYS A 201 8.78 -12.44 22.88
N GLN A 202 9.49 -13.45 22.35
CA GLN A 202 9.50 -14.79 22.94
C GLN A 202 10.02 -14.71 24.39
N TYR A 203 9.46 -15.51 25.27
CA TYR A 203 9.75 -15.55 26.73
C TYR A 203 9.30 -14.31 27.53
N THR A 204 8.62 -13.34 26.95
CA THR A 204 7.94 -12.28 27.70
C THR A 204 6.50 -12.66 28.02
N ARG A 205 6.01 -12.22 29.21
CA ARG A 205 4.65 -12.57 29.68
C ARG A 205 3.59 -11.64 29.12
N ASN A 206 3.93 -10.37 28.90
CA ASN A 206 2.98 -9.35 28.49
C ASN A 206 2.51 -9.54 27.04
N VAL A 207 1.21 -9.40 26.83
CA VAL A 207 0.55 -9.52 25.52
C VAL A 207 -0.48 -8.43 25.34
N LEU A 208 -0.90 -8.18 24.11
CA LEU A 208 -2.05 -7.31 23.84
C LEU A 208 -3.28 -8.16 23.56
N LEU A 209 -4.38 -7.88 24.27
CA LEU A 209 -5.71 -8.35 23.93
C LEU A 209 -6.33 -7.36 22.96
N VAL A 210 -6.77 -7.85 21.81
CA VAL A 210 -7.34 -7.05 20.73
C VAL A 210 -8.76 -7.53 20.46
N LEU A 211 -9.72 -6.62 20.52
CA LEU A 211 -11.11 -6.87 20.13
C LEU A 211 -11.39 -6.00 18.89
N THR A 212 -11.84 -6.63 17.82
CA THR A 212 -12.20 -5.96 16.57
C THR A 212 -13.69 -6.08 16.31
N GLU A 213 -14.39 -4.97 16.20
CA GLU A 213 -15.80 -4.96 15.79
C GLU A 213 -15.90 -5.24 14.27
N ARG A 214 -16.78 -6.18 13.89
CA ARG A 214 -16.78 -6.76 12.53
C ARG A 214 -17.36 -5.84 11.46
N GLN A 215 -18.32 -4.98 11.76
CA GLN A 215 -18.94 -4.04 10.84
C GLN A 215 -18.04 -2.80 10.66
N THR A 216 -17.71 -2.15 11.78
CA THR A 216 -17.01 -0.85 11.79
C THR A 216 -15.51 -0.95 11.76
N ARG A 217 -14.95 -2.17 11.95
CA ARG A 217 -13.50 -2.40 12.07
C ARG A 217 -12.86 -1.64 13.24
N TYR A 218 -13.68 -1.23 14.21
CA TYR A 218 -13.19 -0.54 15.39
C TYR A 218 -12.45 -1.48 16.33
N GLU A 219 -11.37 -0.98 16.94
CA GLU A 219 -10.51 -1.78 17.79
C GLU A 219 -10.43 -1.29 19.20
N ILE A 220 -10.51 -2.23 20.12
CA ILE A 220 -10.13 -2.06 21.51
C ILE A 220 -8.86 -2.86 21.72
N VAL A 221 -7.80 -2.18 22.18
CA VAL A 221 -6.52 -2.82 22.48
C VAL A 221 -6.19 -2.62 23.94
N MET A 222 -5.91 -3.72 24.66
CA MET A 222 -5.59 -3.72 26.08
C MET A 222 -4.31 -4.50 26.34
N LYS A 223 -3.39 -3.95 27.14
CA LYS A 223 -2.18 -4.63 27.57
C LYS A 223 -2.49 -5.56 28.73
N MET A 224 -2.18 -6.84 28.59
CA MET A 224 -2.34 -7.85 29.65
C MET A 224 -0.98 -8.29 30.20
N PRO A 225 -0.87 -8.60 31.51
CA PRO A 225 0.36 -9.05 32.14
C PRO A 225 0.78 -10.47 31.74
N ASN A 226 -0.17 -11.26 31.24
CA ASN A 226 0.07 -12.64 30.77
C ASN A 226 -1.08 -13.10 29.87
N ARG A 227 -0.88 -14.28 29.23
CA ARG A 227 -1.82 -14.90 28.29
C ARG A 227 -2.64 -16.03 28.95
N LYS A 228 -3.05 -15.87 30.20
CA LYS A 228 -3.91 -16.86 30.91
C LYS A 228 -5.37 -16.59 30.64
N ALA A 229 -6.20 -17.66 30.56
CA ALA A 229 -7.65 -17.55 30.36
C ALA A 229 -8.33 -16.68 31.42
N THR A 230 -7.98 -16.88 32.70
CA THR A 230 -8.47 -16.06 33.81
C THR A 230 -8.12 -14.58 33.68
N THR A 231 -6.98 -14.25 33.02
CA THR A 231 -6.62 -12.85 32.76
C THR A 231 -7.50 -12.25 31.69
N VAL A 232 -7.78 -12.99 30.61
CA VAL A 232 -8.70 -12.54 29.54
C VAL A 232 -10.09 -12.27 30.12
N VAL A 233 -10.64 -13.19 30.89
CA VAL A 233 -11.95 -13.01 31.58
C VAL A 233 -11.95 -11.73 32.43
N ARG A 234 -10.92 -11.53 33.27
CA ARG A 234 -10.78 -10.31 34.08
C ARG A 234 -10.76 -9.02 33.28
N TYR A 235 -10.16 -9.04 32.07
CA TYR A 235 -10.14 -7.87 31.19
C TYR A 235 -11.49 -7.63 30.51
N LEU A 236 -12.25 -8.68 30.18
CA LEU A 236 -13.64 -8.56 29.76
C LEU A 236 -14.53 -8.02 30.87
N ASP A 237 -14.31 -8.46 32.12
CA ASP A 237 -15.00 -7.93 33.29
C ASP A 237 -14.78 -6.43 33.47
N LYS A 238 -13.52 -5.97 33.30
CA LYS A 238 -13.21 -4.53 33.33
C LYS A 238 -13.95 -3.78 32.24
N LEU A 239 -14.00 -4.36 31.03
CA LEU A 239 -14.68 -3.76 29.90
C LEU A 239 -16.21 -3.71 30.14
N GLU A 240 -16.78 -4.77 30.68
CA GLU A 240 -18.20 -4.83 31.03
C GLU A 240 -18.55 -3.78 32.09
N ARG A 241 -17.76 -3.67 33.17
CA ARG A 241 -17.95 -2.62 34.19
C ARG A 241 -17.88 -1.22 33.60
N LYS A 242 -16.98 -0.98 32.68
CA LYS A 242 -16.84 0.31 31.99
C LYS A 242 -18.09 0.70 31.20
N HIS A 243 -18.75 -0.26 30.56
CA HIS A 243 -19.91 -0.01 29.70
C HIS A 243 -21.26 -0.25 30.45
N GLY A 244 -21.24 -0.93 31.59
CA GLY A 244 -22.43 -1.22 32.37
C GLY A 244 -23.52 -1.94 31.56
N LYS A 245 -24.78 -1.55 31.75
CA LYS A 245 -25.93 -2.13 31.04
C LYS A 245 -25.83 -2.07 29.49
N ARG A 246 -25.04 -1.13 28.94
CA ARG A 246 -24.84 -1.00 27.50
C ARG A 246 -23.95 -2.10 26.92
N PHE A 247 -23.17 -2.81 27.75
CA PHE A 247 -22.26 -3.85 27.29
C PHE A 247 -22.95 -4.87 26.39
N ARG A 248 -24.09 -5.41 26.81
CA ARG A 248 -24.83 -6.42 26.03
C ARG A 248 -25.31 -5.94 24.66
N LYS A 249 -25.59 -4.64 24.50
CA LYS A 249 -25.95 -4.03 23.23
C LYS A 249 -24.71 -3.87 22.32
N LEU A 250 -23.56 -3.53 22.91
CA LEU A 250 -22.30 -3.29 22.21
C LEU A 250 -21.54 -4.59 21.89
N PHE A 251 -21.68 -5.63 22.70
CA PHE A 251 -20.97 -6.91 22.60
C PHE A 251 -21.95 -8.08 22.52
N LYS A 252 -22.67 -8.19 21.40
CA LYS A 252 -23.67 -9.26 21.18
C LYS A 252 -23.03 -10.62 21.04
N SER A 253 -21.90 -10.71 20.33
CA SER A 253 -21.10 -11.94 20.24
C SER A 253 -19.62 -11.64 20.10
N ILE A 254 -18.79 -12.60 20.54
CA ILE A 254 -17.34 -12.57 20.40
C ILE A 254 -16.90 -13.88 19.75
N THR A 255 -16.15 -13.78 18.64
CA THR A 255 -15.55 -14.93 17.96
C THR A 255 -14.07 -15.03 18.33
N VAL A 256 -13.64 -16.21 18.78
CA VAL A 256 -12.26 -16.49 19.23
C VAL A 256 -11.67 -17.68 18.48
N ASP A 257 -10.33 -17.85 18.54
CA ASP A 257 -9.70 -19.11 18.15
C ASP A 257 -9.66 -20.13 19.29
N ASN A 258 -9.10 -21.30 19.02
CA ASN A 258 -8.91 -22.36 20.00
C ASN A 258 -7.62 -22.17 20.84
N GLY A 259 -7.15 -20.94 21.03
CA GLY A 259 -6.03 -20.60 21.89
C GLY A 259 -6.26 -21.00 23.35
N SER A 260 -5.20 -21.32 24.08
CA SER A 260 -5.28 -21.62 25.51
C SER A 260 -5.79 -20.46 26.34
N GLU A 261 -5.59 -19.24 25.86
CA GLU A 261 -6.05 -17.98 26.44
C GLU A 261 -7.56 -17.82 26.43
N PHE A 262 -8.27 -18.55 25.57
CA PHE A 262 -9.74 -18.53 25.46
C PHE A 262 -10.37 -19.83 25.96
N ALA A 263 -9.66 -20.60 26.79
CA ALA A 263 -10.12 -21.90 27.22
C ALA A 263 -11.27 -21.83 28.25
N ASP A 264 -11.44 -20.71 28.96
CA ASP A 264 -12.47 -20.51 29.93
C ASP A 264 -13.75 -19.97 29.26
N PHE A 265 -14.45 -20.88 28.58
CA PHE A 265 -15.69 -20.55 27.89
C PHE A 265 -16.77 -19.97 28.82
N ALA A 266 -16.97 -20.59 29.99
CA ALA A 266 -17.96 -20.16 30.97
C ALA A 266 -17.65 -18.76 31.49
N GLY A 267 -16.40 -18.49 31.84
CA GLY A 267 -15.97 -17.17 32.29
C GLY A 267 -16.10 -16.09 31.21
N LEU A 268 -15.87 -16.42 29.92
CA LEU A 268 -16.05 -15.48 28.81
C LEU A 268 -17.53 -15.08 28.63
N GLU A 269 -18.48 -16.00 28.84
CA GLU A 269 -19.92 -15.75 28.66
C GLU A 269 -20.62 -15.18 29.91
N THR A 270 -20.09 -15.42 31.11
CA THR A 270 -20.73 -15.02 32.35
C THR A 270 -20.52 -13.55 32.67
N SER A 271 -21.60 -12.84 32.98
CA SER A 271 -21.59 -11.42 33.34
C SER A 271 -21.21 -11.22 34.82
N VAL A 272 -20.45 -10.16 35.09
CA VAL A 272 -20.17 -9.70 36.46
C VAL A 272 -21.43 -9.25 37.20
N TYR A 273 -22.52 -8.99 36.51
CA TYR A 273 -23.83 -8.60 37.05
C TYR A 273 -24.83 -9.75 37.06
N GLY A 274 -24.38 -10.98 36.78
CA GLY A 274 -25.23 -12.17 36.70
C GLY A 274 -25.79 -12.45 35.30
N GLY A 275 -25.94 -13.73 34.99
CA GLY A 275 -26.41 -14.21 33.69
C GLY A 275 -25.40 -14.11 32.58
N LYS A 276 -25.85 -14.15 31.32
CA LYS A 276 -24.99 -14.16 30.13
C LYS A 276 -24.64 -12.74 29.69
N ARG A 277 -23.32 -12.44 29.48
CA ARG A 277 -22.86 -11.14 28.99
C ARG A 277 -22.84 -11.05 27.46
N THR A 278 -22.44 -12.13 26.81
CA THR A 278 -22.23 -12.20 25.33
C THR A 278 -22.30 -13.65 24.89
N ALA A 279 -22.48 -13.91 23.59
CA ALA A 279 -22.33 -15.25 23.01
C ALA A 279 -20.89 -15.41 22.50
N VAL A 280 -20.22 -16.52 22.81
CA VAL A 280 -18.85 -16.79 22.38
C VAL A 280 -18.84 -17.95 21.39
N TYR A 281 -18.21 -17.73 20.22
CA TYR A 281 -18.06 -18.73 19.16
C TYR A 281 -16.59 -19.04 18.90
N TYR A 282 -16.27 -20.31 18.74
CA TYR A 282 -14.91 -20.79 18.48
C TYR A 282 -14.75 -21.15 17.00
N CYS A 283 -13.74 -20.58 16.36
CA CYS A 283 -13.38 -20.92 14.99
C CYS A 283 -12.88 -22.36 14.87
N HIS A 284 -12.96 -22.92 13.68
CA HIS A 284 -12.29 -24.19 13.40
C HIS A 284 -10.80 -24.07 13.62
N PRO A 285 -10.15 -25.13 14.12
CA PRO A 285 -8.70 -25.15 14.25
C PRO A 285 -8.02 -24.86 12.90
N TYR A 286 -7.08 -23.89 12.91
CA TYR A 286 -6.28 -23.50 11.75
C TYR A 286 -7.00 -22.88 10.56
N THR A 287 -8.24 -22.49 10.70
CA THR A 287 -9.03 -21.82 9.67
C THR A 287 -8.98 -20.30 9.89
N SER A 288 -7.81 -19.70 9.61
CA SER A 288 -7.61 -18.25 9.81
C SER A 288 -8.52 -17.37 8.96
N CYS A 289 -9.03 -17.89 7.83
CA CYS A 289 -9.96 -17.19 6.95
C CYS A 289 -11.29 -16.84 7.63
N GLU A 290 -11.71 -17.59 8.65
CA GLU A 290 -12.92 -17.30 9.46
C GLU A 290 -12.78 -16.01 10.28
N ARG A 291 -11.53 -15.56 10.53
CA ARG A 291 -11.17 -14.32 11.24
C ARG A 291 -10.33 -13.36 10.37
N GLY A 292 -10.63 -13.28 9.09
CA GLY A 292 -9.87 -12.46 8.15
C GLY A 292 -9.80 -10.96 8.51
N THR A 293 -10.70 -10.47 9.36
CA THR A 293 -10.65 -9.11 9.89
C THR A 293 -9.47 -8.95 10.83
N ASN A 294 -9.32 -9.82 11.82
CA ASN A 294 -8.22 -9.78 12.79
C ASN A 294 -6.84 -9.88 12.14
N GLU A 295 -6.66 -10.73 11.14
CA GLU A 295 -5.37 -10.84 10.46
C GLU A 295 -4.94 -9.53 9.80
N ARG A 296 -5.88 -8.82 9.16
CA ARG A 296 -5.60 -7.54 8.51
C ARG A 296 -5.23 -6.49 9.54
N ILE A 297 -5.95 -6.44 10.63
CA ILE A 297 -5.80 -5.42 11.67
C ILE A 297 -4.59 -5.69 12.54
N ASN A 298 -4.32 -6.95 12.89
CA ASN A 298 -3.07 -7.33 13.55
C ASN A 298 -1.83 -6.90 12.73
N ARG A 299 -1.93 -6.81 11.39
CA ARG A 299 -0.88 -6.22 10.56
C ARG A 299 -0.72 -4.72 10.79
N ASP A 300 -1.81 -3.98 10.98
CA ASP A 300 -1.74 -2.55 11.26
C ASP A 300 -1.10 -2.32 12.65
N ILE A 301 -1.51 -3.09 13.67
CA ILE A 301 -0.87 -3.08 15.00
C ILE A 301 0.62 -3.43 14.89
N ARG A 302 0.99 -4.40 14.03
CA ARG A 302 2.38 -4.82 13.81
C ARG A 302 3.26 -3.76 13.12
N ARG A 303 2.69 -2.77 12.49
CA ARG A 303 3.43 -1.60 11.98
C ARG A 303 3.94 -0.70 13.10
N LEU A 304 3.21 -0.66 14.22
CA LEU A 304 3.58 0.12 15.40
C LEU A 304 4.36 -0.72 16.41
N PHE A 305 4.05 -2.01 16.49
CA PHE A 305 4.70 -3.00 17.35
C PHE A 305 5.19 -4.18 16.52
N PRO A 306 6.38 -4.13 15.91
CA PRO A 306 6.94 -5.21 15.11
C PRO A 306 7.02 -6.53 15.89
N LYS A 307 7.15 -7.65 15.17
CA LYS A 307 7.42 -8.95 15.82
C LYS A 307 8.69 -8.85 16.66
N GLY A 308 8.64 -9.39 17.88
CA GLY A 308 9.74 -9.28 18.84
C GLY A 308 9.69 -8.06 19.75
N THR A 309 8.70 -7.18 19.62
CA THR A 309 8.50 -6.10 20.61
C THR A 309 8.25 -6.67 21.99
N ASP A 310 8.99 -6.17 22.98
CA ASP A 310 8.74 -6.50 24.38
C ASP A 310 7.63 -5.62 24.96
N PHE A 311 6.45 -6.17 25.15
CA PHE A 311 5.32 -5.42 25.71
C PHE A 311 5.47 -5.07 27.18
N SER A 312 6.46 -5.64 27.91
CA SER A 312 6.70 -5.23 29.29
C SER A 312 7.19 -3.79 29.36
N THR A 313 7.99 -3.36 28.39
CA THR A 313 8.57 -2.01 28.31
C THR A 313 7.64 -0.99 27.65
N VAL A 314 6.55 -1.42 27.01
CA VAL A 314 5.56 -0.54 26.37
C VAL A 314 4.57 -0.03 27.38
N SER A 315 4.43 1.28 27.53
CA SER A 315 3.46 1.91 28.43
C SER A 315 2.01 1.73 27.91
N ASP A 316 1.04 1.72 28.84
CA ASP A 316 -0.39 1.67 28.49
C ASP A 316 -0.79 2.87 27.61
N LYS A 317 -0.22 4.05 27.86
CA LYS A 317 -0.42 5.26 27.04
C LYS A 317 -0.02 5.01 25.56
N ARG A 318 1.11 4.32 25.33
CA ARG A 318 1.57 3.98 23.98
C ARG A 318 0.66 2.93 23.31
N VAL A 319 0.12 1.98 24.09
CA VAL A 319 -0.88 1.02 23.58
C VAL A 319 -2.16 1.72 23.16
N GLN A 320 -2.66 2.67 23.98
CA GLN A 320 -3.84 3.45 23.64
C GLN A 320 -3.62 4.36 22.42
N ALA A 321 -2.44 4.99 22.29
CA ALA A 321 -2.10 5.76 21.11
C ALA A 321 -2.08 4.90 19.83
N ALA A 322 -1.61 3.64 19.95
CA ALA A 322 -1.64 2.70 18.84
C ALA A 322 -3.09 2.31 18.45
N ALA A 323 -3.96 2.05 19.42
CA ALA A 323 -5.37 1.79 19.17
C ALA A 323 -6.05 3.00 18.49
N GLN A 324 -5.78 4.20 18.96
CA GLN A 324 -6.29 5.43 18.34
C GLN A 324 -5.81 5.58 16.90
N TRP A 325 -4.53 5.32 16.63
CA TRP A 325 -3.98 5.36 15.28
C TRP A 325 -4.67 4.36 14.34
N VAL A 326 -4.88 3.11 14.78
CA VAL A 326 -5.58 2.09 13.99
C VAL A 326 -7.03 2.50 13.71
N ASN A 327 -7.71 3.09 14.69
CA ASN A 327 -9.09 3.54 14.56
C ASN A 327 -9.24 4.81 13.72
N ALA A 328 -8.20 5.65 13.67
CA ALA A 328 -8.14 6.85 12.82
C ALA A 328 -7.59 6.57 11.42
N TYR A 329 -7.22 5.32 11.12
CA TYR A 329 -6.65 4.96 9.82
C TYR A 329 -7.70 5.01 8.71
N PRO A 330 -7.45 5.74 7.57
CA PRO A 330 -8.40 5.85 6.46
C PRO A 330 -8.58 4.49 5.76
N ARG A 331 -9.81 4.01 5.63
CA ARG A 331 -10.12 2.69 5.06
C ARG A 331 -10.97 2.81 3.79
N GLU A 332 -10.54 2.15 2.72
CA GLU A 332 -11.24 2.15 1.42
C GLU A 332 -12.69 1.66 1.55
N ILE A 333 -12.96 0.66 2.43
CA ILE A 333 -14.31 0.13 2.68
C ILE A 333 -15.29 1.17 3.25
N PHE A 334 -14.79 2.25 3.82
CA PHE A 334 -15.59 3.38 4.34
C PHE A 334 -15.44 4.64 3.46
N GLY A 335 -15.11 4.49 2.18
CA GLY A 335 -14.84 5.63 1.31
C GLY A 335 -13.70 6.52 1.83
N PHE A 336 -12.68 5.89 2.45
CA PHE A 336 -11.56 6.52 3.15
C PHE A 336 -11.96 7.30 4.43
N GLY A 337 -13.13 6.99 4.99
CA GLY A 337 -13.45 7.29 6.37
C GLY A 337 -12.70 6.40 7.36
N THR A 338 -12.87 6.67 8.64
CA THR A 338 -12.17 5.98 9.73
C THR A 338 -13.07 4.97 10.44
N SER A 339 -12.46 3.98 11.08
CA SER A 339 -13.19 3.04 11.94
C SER A 339 -13.83 3.74 13.15
N ALA A 340 -13.22 4.81 13.64
CA ALA A 340 -13.76 5.62 14.73
C ALA A 340 -15.06 6.33 14.32
N GLU A 341 -15.11 6.94 13.12
CA GLU A 341 -16.33 7.56 12.58
C GLU A 341 -17.45 6.54 12.41
N ALA A 342 -17.14 5.38 11.78
CA ALA A 342 -18.10 4.30 11.56
C ALA A 342 -18.67 3.76 12.89
N PHE A 343 -17.80 3.58 13.89
CA PHE A 343 -18.20 3.10 15.22
C PHE A 343 -19.10 4.12 15.94
N ALA A 344 -18.72 5.39 15.92
CA ALA A 344 -19.51 6.45 16.54
C ALA A 344 -20.94 6.51 15.93
N THR A 345 -21.05 6.46 14.61
CA THR A 345 -22.33 6.42 13.90
C THR A 345 -23.18 5.20 14.33
N ALA A 346 -22.55 3.99 14.37
CA ALA A 346 -23.24 2.76 14.76
C ALA A 346 -23.70 2.78 16.24
N VAL A 347 -22.92 3.37 17.15
CA VAL A 347 -23.30 3.50 18.56
C VAL A 347 -24.47 4.47 18.73
N VAL A 348 -24.47 5.60 18.02
CA VAL A 348 -25.58 6.56 18.05
C VAL A 348 -26.89 5.92 17.58
N SER A 349 -26.85 5.06 16.57
CA SER A 349 -28.04 4.35 16.09
C SER A 349 -28.59 3.29 17.05
N LEU A 350 -27.86 2.92 18.12
CA LEU A 350 -28.28 1.98 19.15
C LEU A 350 -28.90 2.64 20.39
N LEU A 351 -28.70 3.94 20.54
CA LEU A 351 -29.22 4.76 21.66
C LEU A 351 -30.61 5.27 21.37
#